data_759c67c6c7daa983138b18ec0c7400ca
#
_entry.id   759c67c6c7daa983138b18ec0c7400ca
#
_cell.length_a   1.000
_cell.length_b   1.000
_cell.length_c   1.000
_cell.angle_alpha   90.00
_cell.angle_beta   90.00
_cell.angle_gamma   90.00
#
_symmetry.space_group_name_H-M   'P 1'
#
loop_
_entity.id
_entity.type
_entity.pdbx_description
1 polymer ?
#
loop_
_entity_poly.entity_id
_entity_poly.type
_entity_poly.pdbx_seq_one_letter_code
_entity_poly.pdbx_strand_id
1 'polypeptide(L)'
;MSSYLDKNKYNFSVLDFEGTSKTSKAMATEIGLVRLNDALEPQEEFETVLRPPIKPLKESMSYARLSMGEINSAPMFREVWPQISKFFSGSVVIAHKKIYEIGVMKNELSILGEDNCPPFICTLEWSRKIIGNRLNSHTLGRMCSYFDIPLDNAHEAIADARATASLFRKLMELSPAMVDAAALIAQEVVRYRQDLGDGSSPRIRDRFRATTANTIEIDRALHRIAKQGKRLVVITGTPDIGKSAFGETLQDVNLEYRETPPTMGTAFVIQANTSPGMSKIRKAQELGVPILSESDALLVIMKIKGR
;
A
#
# COMPACT_ATOMS: atom_id res chain seq x y z
N MET A 1 34.09 0.53 1.09
CA MET A 1 32.64 0.35 1.27
C MET A 1 32.16 -1.11 1.12
N SER A 2 32.86 -1.93 0.37
CA SER A 2 32.41 -3.31 0.02
C SER A 2 32.45 -4.37 1.14
N SER A 3 32.97 -4.10 2.34
CA SER A 3 33.17 -5.11 3.38
C SER A 3 32.14 -5.11 4.51
N TYR A 4 31.24 -4.15 4.56
CA TYR A 4 30.29 -3.98 5.68
C TYR A 4 28.89 -4.55 5.43
N LEU A 5 28.47 -4.67 4.18
CA LEU A 5 27.23 -5.33 3.84
C LEU A 5 27.55 -6.75 3.41
N ASP A 6 27.23 -7.74 4.24
CA ASP A 6 27.42 -9.16 3.91
C ASP A 6 26.59 -9.47 2.66
N LYS A 7 27.28 -9.59 1.50
CA LYS A 7 26.74 -9.64 0.13
C LYS A 7 25.70 -10.73 -0.11
N ASN A 8 25.54 -11.66 0.83
CA ASN A 8 24.69 -12.84 0.66
C ASN A 8 23.39 -12.82 1.48
N LYS A 9 23.09 -11.75 2.22
CA LYS A 9 21.99 -11.80 3.19
C LYS A 9 20.78 -10.91 2.89
N TYR A 10 20.94 -9.80 2.19
CA TYR A 10 19.83 -8.86 1.94
C TYR A 10 20.05 -7.98 0.72
N ASN A 11 18.95 -7.54 0.14
CA ASN A 11 18.93 -6.62 -1.00
C ASN A 11 18.31 -5.29 -0.57
N PHE A 12 18.62 -4.23 -1.29
CA PHE A 12 17.94 -2.96 -1.20
C PHE A 12 17.05 -2.76 -2.44
N SER A 13 15.80 -2.40 -2.20
CA SER A 13 14.88 -2.00 -3.26
C SER A 13 14.31 -0.63 -2.92
N VAL A 14 14.31 0.28 -3.87
CA VAL A 14 13.71 1.60 -3.73
C VAL A 14 12.30 1.54 -4.27
N LEU A 15 11.38 2.15 -3.56
CA LEU A 15 9.96 2.20 -3.90
C LEU A 15 9.47 3.63 -3.86
N ASP A 16 8.70 3.99 -4.85
CA ASP A 16 7.85 5.16 -4.86
C ASP A 16 6.46 4.80 -5.39
N PHE A 17 5.40 5.34 -4.77
CA PHE A 17 4.02 5.21 -5.20
C PHE A 17 3.42 6.57 -5.51
N GLU A 18 2.73 6.67 -6.63
CA GLU A 18 1.65 7.62 -6.75
C GLU A 18 0.32 6.97 -6.34
N GLY A 19 -0.61 7.75 -5.82
CA GLY A 19 -1.82 7.15 -5.23
C GLY A 19 -3.08 7.98 -5.37
N THR A 20 -4.19 7.37 -4.99
CA THR A 20 -5.55 7.95 -5.07
C THR A 20 -5.75 9.21 -4.23
N SER A 21 -4.87 9.45 -3.25
CA SER A 21 -4.84 10.64 -2.39
C SER A 21 -3.42 10.91 -1.86
N LYS A 22 -3.20 12.05 -1.21
CA LYS A 22 -1.89 12.42 -0.61
C LYS A 22 -1.70 11.88 0.82
N THR A 23 -2.54 10.97 1.27
CA THR A 23 -2.46 10.38 2.62
C THR A 23 -1.98 8.95 2.58
N SER A 24 -1.49 8.42 3.70
CA SER A 24 -1.12 7.01 3.85
C SER A 24 -2.31 6.03 3.71
N LYS A 25 -3.52 6.54 3.50
CA LYS A 25 -4.74 5.77 3.23
C LYS A 25 -5.01 5.59 1.73
N ALA A 26 -4.15 6.10 0.87
CA ALA A 26 -4.26 5.97 -0.58
C ALA A 26 -4.11 4.52 -1.03
N MET A 27 -4.71 4.23 -2.20
CA MET A 27 -4.41 3.05 -3.02
C MET A 27 -3.47 3.47 -4.16
N ALA A 28 -2.64 2.56 -4.63
CA ALA A 28 -1.66 2.86 -5.67
C ALA A 28 -2.32 3.15 -7.03
N THR A 29 -1.88 4.22 -7.69
CA THR A 29 -2.20 4.56 -9.08
C THR A 29 -1.00 4.40 -10.01
N GLU A 30 0.20 4.39 -9.45
CA GLU A 30 1.45 4.11 -10.15
C GLU A 30 2.45 3.54 -9.16
N ILE A 31 3.37 2.72 -9.63
CA ILE A 31 4.47 2.15 -8.84
C ILE A 31 5.77 2.27 -9.63
N GLY A 32 6.81 2.75 -8.96
CA GLY A 32 8.20 2.73 -9.40
C GLY A 32 9.06 1.92 -8.45
N LEU A 33 9.81 0.96 -8.97
CA LEU A 33 10.70 0.09 -8.22
C LEU A 33 12.09 0.08 -8.84
N VAL A 34 13.10 0.20 -8.00
CA VAL A 34 14.51 0.10 -8.39
C VAL A 34 15.22 -0.84 -7.43
N ARG A 35 15.72 -1.97 -7.92
CA ARG A 35 16.62 -2.84 -7.16
C ARG A 35 18.03 -2.31 -7.24
N LEU A 36 18.74 -2.28 -6.12
CA LEU A 36 20.12 -1.85 -6.05
C LEU A 36 21.06 -3.06 -6.01
N ASN A 37 22.23 -2.92 -6.67
CA ASN A 37 23.35 -3.84 -6.56
C ASN A 37 24.18 -3.56 -5.28
N ASP A 38 25.24 -4.32 -5.09
CA ASP A 38 26.18 -4.19 -3.95
C ASP A 38 26.88 -2.82 -3.89
N ALA A 39 26.95 -2.08 -5.01
CA ALA A 39 27.49 -0.74 -5.08
C ALA A 39 26.43 0.35 -4.86
N LEU A 40 25.21 -0.05 -4.51
CA LEU A 40 24.02 0.81 -4.38
C LEU A 40 23.66 1.53 -5.69
N GLU A 41 23.89 0.87 -6.82
CA GLU A 41 23.53 1.35 -8.14
C GLU A 41 22.31 0.59 -8.67
N PRO A 42 21.46 1.21 -9.51
CA PRO A 42 20.33 0.55 -10.13
C PRO A 42 20.75 -0.69 -10.90
N GLN A 43 20.10 -1.83 -10.65
CA GLN A 43 20.32 -3.11 -11.29
C GLN A 43 19.11 -3.62 -12.07
N GLU A 44 17.94 -3.45 -11.51
CA GLU A 44 16.66 -3.87 -12.10
C GLU A 44 15.61 -2.82 -11.78
N GLU A 45 14.76 -2.52 -12.73
CA GLU A 45 13.69 -1.55 -12.58
C GLU A 45 12.35 -2.13 -13.00
N PHE A 46 11.30 -1.62 -12.40
CA PHE A 46 9.92 -1.92 -12.78
C PHE A 46 9.07 -0.67 -12.59
N GLU A 47 8.22 -0.38 -13.57
CA GLU A 47 7.23 0.68 -13.48
C GLU A 47 5.92 0.23 -14.11
N THR A 48 4.81 0.71 -13.57
CA THR A 48 3.50 0.58 -14.22
C THR A 48 2.48 1.52 -13.58
N VAL A 49 1.55 2.01 -14.40
CA VAL A 49 0.29 2.57 -13.93
C VAL A 49 -0.55 1.43 -13.35
N LEU A 50 -1.32 1.73 -12.33
CA LEU A 50 -2.16 0.78 -11.61
C LEU A 50 -3.62 1.26 -11.58
N ARG A 51 -4.53 0.31 -11.67
CA ARG A 51 -5.96 0.55 -11.49
C ARG A 51 -6.38 0.25 -10.06
N PRO A 52 -6.55 1.28 -9.22
CA PRO A 52 -7.02 1.09 -7.85
C PRO A 52 -8.49 0.64 -7.82
N PRO A 53 -8.94 -0.04 -6.75
CA PRO A 53 -10.35 -0.39 -6.57
C PRO A 53 -11.25 0.82 -6.32
N ILE A 54 -10.67 1.94 -5.90
CA ILE A 54 -11.35 3.21 -5.62
C ILE A 54 -10.96 4.28 -6.63
N LYS A 55 -11.88 5.21 -6.87
CA LYS A 55 -11.64 6.32 -7.80
C LYS A 55 -10.60 7.29 -7.22
N PRO A 56 -9.53 7.63 -7.96
CA PRO A 56 -8.56 8.62 -7.53
C PRO A 56 -9.16 10.02 -7.45
N LEU A 57 -8.66 10.84 -6.52
CA LEU A 57 -8.99 12.25 -6.47
C LEU A 57 -8.41 12.97 -7.71
N LYS A 58 -9.17 13.92 -8.27
CA LYS A 58 -8.73 14.71 -9.42
C LYS A 58 -7.36 15.38 -9.21
N GLU A 59 -7.14 15.89 -8.00
CA GLU A 59 -5.88 16.52 -7.62
C GLU A 59 -4.70 15.56 -7.67
N SER A 60 -4.89 14.30 -7.21
CA SER A 60 -3.85 13.28 -7.25
C SER A 60 -3.51 12.88 -8.68
N MET A 61 -4.52 12.70 -9.54
CA MET A 61 -4.34 12.42 -10.96
C MET A 61 -3.60 13.54 -11.69
N SER A 62 -3.96 14.78 -11.42
CA SER A 62 -3.28 15.95 -12.01
C SER A 62 -1.81 16.02 -11.58
N TYR A 63 -1.51 15.60 -10.36
CA TYR A 63 -0.15 15.57 -9.82
C TYR A 63 0.72 14.52 -10.51
N ALA A 64 0.19 13.29 -10.63
CA ALA A 64 0.85 12.18 -11.31
C ALA A 64 0.74 12.27 -12.85
N ARG A 65 0.08 13.30 -13.40
CA ARG A 65 -0.15 13.48 -14.85
C ARG A 65 -0.87 12.31 -15.52
N LEU A 66 -1.63 11.52 -14.76
CA LEU A 66 -2.39 10.36 -15.25
C LEU A 66 -3.80 10.77 -15.69
N SER A 67 -4.26 10.19 -16.78
CA SER A 67 -5.64 10.27 -17.22
C SER A 67 -6.48 9.11 -16.67
N MET A 68 -7.79 9.29 -16.55
CA MET A 68 -8.71 8.19 -16.21
C MET A 68 -8.70 7.07 -17.23
N GLY A 69 -8.39 7.36 -18.50
CA GLY A 69 -8.25 6.35 -19.55
C GLY A 69 -7.09 5.41 -19.26
N GLU A 70 -5.92 5.94 -18.92
CA GLU A 70 -4.74 5.17 -18.54
C GLU A 70 -5.02 4.32 -17.31
N ILE A 71 -5.56 4.92 -16.24
CA ILE A 71 -5.89 4.19 -15.01
C ILE A 71 -6.89 3.06 -15.27
N ASN A 72 -7.94 3.29 -16.05
CA ASN A 72 -8.98 2.28 -16.31
C ASN A 72 -8.47 1.10 -17.14
N SER A 73 -7.47 1.32 -18.02
CA SER A 73 -6.84 0.28 -18.83
C SER A 73 -5.67 -0.43 -18.13
N ALA A 74 -5.21 0.10 -17.00
CA ALA A 74 -4.08 -0.44 -16.27
C ALA A 74 -4.44 -1.73 -15.49
N PRO A 75 -3.44 -2.57 -15.19
CA PRO A 75 -3.62 -3.73 -14.33
C PRO A 75 -3.89 -3.29 -12.88
N MET A 76 -4.57 -4.13 -12.11
CA MET A 76 -4.66 -3.96 -10.66
C MET A 76 -3.37 -4.37 -9.96
N PHE A 77 -3.10 -3.85 -8.77
CA PHE A 77 -1.91 -4.23 -7.99
C PHE A 77 -1.77 -5.74 -7.81
N ARG A 78 -2.87 -6.47 -7.56
CA ARG A 78 -2.87 -7.93 -7.44
C ARG A 78 -2.40 -8.67 -8.70
N GLU A 79 -2.61 -8.08 -9.87
CA GLU A 79 -2.25 -8.69 -11.15
C GLU A 79 -0.75 -8.57 -11.44
N VAL A 80 -0.11 -7.51 -10.92
CA VAL A 80 1.33 -7.30 -11.02
C VAL A 80 2.11 -7.85 -9.82
N TRP A 81 1.43 -8.16 -8.71
CA TRP A 81 2.07 -8.65 -7.47
C TRP A 81 3.01 -9.84 -7.68
N PRO A 82 2.66 -10.88 -8.46
CA PRO A 82 3.59 -11.99 -8.71
C PRO A 82 4.93 -11.55 -9.32
N GLN A 83 4.91 -10.49 -10.14
CA GLN A 83 6.12 -9.96 -10.77
C GLN A 83 6.92 -9.06 -9.83
N ILE A 84 6.25 -8.21 -9.03
CA ILE A 84 6.91 -7.22 -8.19
C ILE A 84 7.29 -7.76 -6.80
N SER A 85 6.65 -8.81 -6.30
CA SER A 85 6.92 -9.39 -4.99
C SER A 85 8.39 -9.78 -4.78
N LYS A 86 9.09 -10.13 -5.86
CA LYS A 86 10.54 -10.42 -5.85
C LYS A 86 11.39 -9.21 -5.40
N PHE A 87 10.94 -7.96 -5.63
CA PHE A 87 11.65 -6.77 -5.18
C PHE A 87 11.59 -6.61 -3.65
N PHE A 88 10.58 -7.16 -3.02
CA PHE A 88 10.35 -7.07 -1.58
C PHE A 88 10.90 -8.28 -0.83
N SER A 89 10.98 -9.44 -1.50
CA SER A 89 11.46 -10.68 -0.88
C SER A 89 12.92 -10.58 -0.45
N GLY A 90 13.15 -10.51 0.89
CA GLY A 90 14.48 -10.37 1.51
C GLY A 90 15.14 -9.03 1.25
N SER A 91 14.36 -8.02 0.96
CA SER A 91 14.85 -6.67 0.74
C SER A 91 14.48 -5.76 1.89
N VAL A 92 15.35 -4.78 2.16
CA VAL A 92 14.98 -3.56 2.87
C VAL A 92 14.49 -2.56 1.83
N VAL A 93 13.31 -2.02 2.02
CA VAL A 93 12.74 -1.04 1.10
C VAL A 93 13.16 0.36 1.49
N ILE A 94 13.58 1.13 0.52
CA ILE A 94 14.00 2.52 0.67
C ILE A 94 12.92 3.40 0.07
N ALA A 95 12.51 4.45 0.79
CA ALA A 95 11.54 5.42 0.30
C ALA A 95 11.87 6.83 0.81
N HIS A 96 11.46 7.88 0.10
CA HIS A 96 11.71 9.25 0.56
C HIS A 96 10.67 9.72 1.56
N LYS A 97 9.55 9.26 1.73
CA LYS A 97 8.53 9.58 2.74
C LYS A 97 7.85 8.30 3.21
N LYS A 98 8.62 7.40 3.82
CA LYS A 98 8.22 6.01 4.12
C LYS A 98 6.81 5.85 4.73
N ILE A 99 6.30 6.84 5.48
CA ILE A 99 4.96 6.74 6.10
C ILE A 99 3.87 6.65 5.03
N TYR A 100 4.01 7.39 3.93
CA TYR A 100 3.10 7.31 2.81
C TYR A 100 3.21 5.95 2.12
N GLU A 101 4.42 5.55 1.74
CA GLU A 101 4.70 4.29 1.04
C GLU A 101 4.26 3.05 1.84
N ILE A 102 4.55 3.04 3.15
CA ILE A 102 4.09 1.98 4.07
C ILE A 102 2.56 1.92 4.10
N GLY A 103 1.89 3.08 4.12
CA GLY A 103 0.43 3.14 4.13
C GLY A 103 -0.18 2.54 2.87
N VAL A 104 0.29 3.00 1.70
CA VAL A 104 -0.16 2.48 0.40
C VAL A 104 0.12 0.98 0.29
N MET A 105 1.36 0.54 0.61
CA MET A 105 1.74 -0.87 0.58
C MET A 105 0.85 -1.73 1.47
N LYS A 106 0.58 -1.30 2.71
CA LYS A 106 -0.31 -2.03 3.63
C LYS A 106 -1.73 -2.14 3.11
N ASN A 107 -2.26 -1.08 2.48
CA ASN A 107 -3.59 -1.10 1.91
C ASN A 107 -3.68 -2.09 0.75
N GLU A 108 -2.69 -2.10 -0.15
CA GLU A 108 -2.62 -3.04 -1.27
C GLU A 108 -2.43 -4.49 -0.78
N LEU A 109 -1.51 -4.73 0.14
CA LEU A 109 -1.27 -6.06 0.73
C LEU A 109 -2.50 -6.60 1.47
N SER A 110 -3.23 -5.73 2.18
CA SER A 110 -4.47 -6.10 2.87
C SER A 110 -5.53 -6.65 1.91
N ILE A 111 -5.63 -6.09 0.70
CA ILE A 111 -6.54 -6.59 -0.35
C ILE A 111 -6.10 -7.96 -0.87
N LEU A 112 -4.79 -8.23 -0.89
CA LEU A 112 -4.26 -9.54 -1.25
C LEU A 112 -4.43 -10.59 -0.14
N GLY A 113 -4.81 -10.18 1.07
CA GLY A 113 -4.78 -11.04 2.25
C GLY A 113 -3.35 -11.28 2.78
N GLU A 114 -2.40 -10.45 2.34
CA GLU A 114 -1.00 -10.46 2.77
C GLU A 114 -0.80 -9.48 3.92
N ASP A 115 0.06 -9.83 4.87
CA ASP A 115 0.31 -9.00 6.06
C ASP A 115 1.80 -8.64 6.22
N ASN A 116 2.62 -9.07 5.27
CA ASN A 116 4.07 -8.97 5.34
C ASN A 116 4.57 -7.69 4.66
N CYS A 117 4.32 -6.53 5.29
CA CYS A 117 4.92 -5.28 4.86
C CYS A 117 6.43 -5.34 5.13
N PRO A 118 7.29 -5.11 4.12
CA PRO A 118 8.73 -5.14 4.30
C PRO A 118 9.22 -4.02 5.23
N PRO A 119 10.41 -4.12 5.81
CA PRO A 119 11.01 -3.03 6.57
C PRO A 119 11.45 -1.89 5.67
N PHE A 120 11.33 -0.65 6.16
CA PHE A 120 11.60 0.56 5.39
C PHE A 120 12.71 1.41 6.00
N ILE A 121 13.57 1.94 5.12
CA ILE A 121 14.47 3.07 5.40
C ILE A 121 13.88 4.33 4.79
N CYS A 122 13.92 5.44 5.54
CA CYS A 122 13.41 6.74 5.10
C CYS A 122 14.55 7.72 4.77
N THR A 123 14.75 8.02 3.50
CA THR A 123 15.77 9.01 3.11
C THR A 123 15.43 10.42 3.57
N LEU A 124 14.14 10.76 3.74
CA LEU A 124 13.72 12.03 4.35
C LEU A 124 14.17 12.15 5.81
N GLU A 125 13.98 11.09 6.63
CA GLU A 125 14.43 11.08 8.03
C GLU A 125 15.96 11.13 8.10
N TRP A 126 16.65 10.42 7.23
CA TRP A 126 18.11 10.38 7.18
C TRP A 126 18.70 11.71 6.70
N SER A 127 18.11 12.33 5.68
CA SER A 127 18.57 13.66 5.23
C SER A 127 18.44 14.70 6.34
N ARG A 128 17.35 14.66 7.13
CA ARG A 128 17.19 15.55 8.27
C ARG A 128 18.25 15.34 9.35
N LYS A 129 18.65 14.10 9.59
CA LYS A 129 19.72 13.77 10.58
C LYS A 129 21.10 14.19 10.10
N ILE A 130 21.42 13.98 8.81
CA ILE A 130 22.76 14.19 8.24
C ILE A 130 22.98 15.66 7.86
N ILE A 131 22.02 16.25 7.17
CA ILE A 131 22.11 17.62 6.66
C ILE A 131 21.63 18.63 7.70
N GLY A 132 20.62 18.26 8.49
CA GLY A 132 20.08 19.11 9.57
C GLY A 132 19.61 20.46 9.06
N ASN A 133 19.87 21.50 9.82
CA ASN A 133 19.42 22.87 9.54
C ASN A 133 20.18 23.58 8.40
N ARG A 134 21.07 22.89 7.68
CA ARG A 134 21.72 23.45 6.47
C ARG A 134 20.71 23.69 5.35
N LEU A 135 19.56 23.02 5.41
CA LEU A 135 18.44 23.20 4.49
C LEU A 135 17.14 23.44 5.26
N ASN A 136 16.32 24.36 4.77
CA ASN A 136 15.00 24.64 5.33
C ASN A 136 13.94 23.58 4.95
N SER A 137 14.25 22.77 3.95
CA SER A 137 13.36 21.72 3.44
C SER A 137 14.16 20.52 2.98
N HIS A 138 13.63 19.32 3.23
CA HIS A 138 14.23 18.05 2.84
C HIS A 138 13.30 17.25 1.91
N THR A 139 12.44 17.91 1.12
CA THR A 139 11.68 17.25 0.05
C THR A 139 12.63 16.62 -0.96
N LEU A 140 12.19 15.60 -1.69
CA LEU A 140 13.02 14.89 -2.67
C LEU A 140 13.64 15.86 -3.67
N GLY A 141 12.85 16.75 -4.30
CA GLY A 141 13.36 17.72 -5.24
C GLY A 141 14.40 18.68 -4.63
N ARG A 142 14.21 19.08 -3.34
CA ARG A 142 15.20 19.94 -2.67
C ARG A 142 16.49 19.19 -2.37
N MET A 143 16.41 17.91 -2.00
CA MET A 143 17.59 17.07 -1.80
C MET A 143 18.30 16.76 -3.11
N CYS A 144 17.56 16.53 -4.19
CA CYS A 144 18.14 16.37 -5.53
C CYS A 144 18.92 17.60 -5.95
N SER A 145 18.33 18.80 -5.79
CA SER A 145 19.04 20.07 -6.08
C SER A 145 20.28 20.28 -5.22
N TYR A 146 20.28 19.84 -3.96
CA TYR A 146 21.41 19.98 -3.05
C TYR A 146 22.59 19.07 -3.39
N PHE A 147 22.32 17.88 -3.95
CA PHE A 147 23.32 16.88 -4.29
C PHE A 147 23.59 16.75 -5.79
N ASP A 148 23.05 17.66 -6.61
CA ASP A 148 23.13 17.62 -8.08
C ASP A 148 22.64 16.27 -8.65
N ILE A 149 21.52 15.74 -8.11
CA ILE A 149 20.86 14.52 -8.58
C ILE A 149 19.82 14.93 -9.64
N PRO A 150 19.87 14.36 -10.86
CA PRO A 150 18.84 14.58 -11.87
C PRO A 150 17.45 14.14 -11.38
N LEU A 151 16.43 14.97 -11.62
CA LEU A 151 15.01 14.67 -11.35
C LEU A 151 14.17 15.38 -12.42
N ASP A 152 14.18 14.84 -13.65
CA ASP A 152 13.58 15.49 -14.81
C ASP A 152 12.06 15.40 -14.81
N ASN A 153 11.50 14.28 -14.32
CA ASN A 153 10.08 14.00 -14.30
C ASN A 153 9.57 13.75 -12.87
N ALA A 154 9.67 14.76 -12.01
CA ALA A 154 9.09 14.66 -10.66
C ALA A 154 7.61 14.27 -10.73
N HIS A 155 7.19 13.36 -9.81
CA HIS A 155 5.86 12.75 -9.73
C HIS A 155 5.55 11.70 -10.81
N GLU A 156 6.55 11.16 -11.47
CA GLU A 156 6.53 9.84 -12.09
C GLU A 156 7.20 8.88 -11.10
N ALA A 157 6.51 7.83 -10.69
CA ALA A 157 6.97 6.96 -9.60
C ALA A 157 8.37 6.39 -9.85
N ILE A 158 8.71 6.03 -11.09
CA ILE A 158 10.05 5.51 -11.41
C ILE A 158 11.13 6.60 -11.36
N ALA A 159 10.83 7.83 -11.77
CA ALA A 159 11.78 8.95 -11.71
C ALA A 159 12.10 9.30 -10.25
N ASP A 160 11.08 9.35 -9.39
CA ASP A 160 11.22 9.61 -7.96
C ASP A 160 11.95 8.45 -7.25
N ALA A 161 11.71 7.19 -7.64
CA ALA A 161 12.45 6.03 -7.13
C ALA A 161 13.94 6.07 -7.52
N ARG A 162 14.29 6.40 -8.78
CA ARG A 162 15.69 6.57 -9.24
C ARG A 162 16.41 7.70 -8.48
N ALA A 163 15.74 8.82 -8.31
CA ALA A 163 16.28 9.96 -7.55
C ALA A 163 16.48 9.60 -6.07
N THR A 164 15.53 8.86 -5.47
CA THR A 164 15.64 8.34 -4.10
C THR A 164 16.77 7.34 -3.96
N ALA A 165 17.03 6.49 -4.95
CA ALA A 165 18.18 5.58 -4.99
C ALA A 165 19.51 6.35 -4.95
N SER A 166 19.63 7.36 -5.81
CA SER A 166 20.82 8.22 -5.88
C SER A 166 21.02 9.00 -4.57
N LEU A 167 19.93 9.53 -3.99
CA LEU A 167 19.96 10.20 -2.68
C LEU A 167 20.40 9.25 -1.57
N PHE A 168 19.86 8.03 -1.52
CA PHE A 168 20.25 7.02 -0.54
C PHE A 168 21.76 6.75 -0.59
N ARG A 169 22.33 6.55 -1.78
CA ARG A 169 23.78 6.36 -1.96
C ARG A 169 24.57 7.55 -1.42
N LYS A 170 24.16 8.79 -1.73
CA LYS A 170 24.83 10.00 -1.23
C LYS A 170 24.79 10.10 0.31
N LEU A 171 23.67 9.77 0.93
CA LEU A 171 23.54 9.79 2.38
C LEU A 171 24.41 8.70 3.05
N MET A 172 24.52 7.53 2.44
CA MET A 172 25.40 6.46 2.90
C MET A 172 26.89 6.86 2.79
N GLU A 173 27.29 7.56 1.73
CA GLU A 173 28.67 8.07 1.55
C GLU A 173 29.02 9.10 2.62
N LEU A 174 28.06 9.93 3.04
CA LEU A 174 28.27 11.00 4.02
C LEU A 174 28.31 10.52 5.47
N SER A 175 27.73 9.37 5.79
CA SER A 175 27.61 8.94 7.16
C SER A 175 27.79 7.42 7.33
N PRO A 176 28.97 6.98 7.83
CA PRO A 176 29.21 5.58 8.15
C PRO A 176 28.19 5.00 9.15
N ALA A 177 27.71 5.81 10.10
CA ALA A 177 26.66 5.38 11.04
C ALA A 177 25.34 4.99 10.39
N MET A 178 25.05 5.53 9.19
CA MET A 178 23.87 5.11 8.42
C MET A 178 24.08 3.74 7.77
N VAL A 179 25.30 3.39 7.44
CA VAL A 179 25.65 2.03 6.97
C VAL A 179 25.32 1.01 8.06
N ASP A 180 25.75 1.27 9.29
CA ASP A 180 25.47 0.38 10.43
C ASP A 180 23.96 0.29 10.70
N ALA A 181 23.23 1.42 10.65
CA ALA A 181 21.78 1.43 10.80
C ALA A 181 21.08 0.63 9.69
N ALA A 182 21.53 0.74 8.44
CA ALA A 182 21.00 -0.07 7.33
C ALA A 182 21.25 -1.56 7.54
N ALA A 183 22.45 -1.93 8.01
CA ALA A 183 22.81 -3.30 8.33
C ALA A 183 21.95 -3.89 9.45
N LEU A 184 21.67 -3.12 10.50
CA LEU A 184 20.78 -3.54 11.60
C LEU A 184 19.35 -3.79 11.11
N ILE A 185 18.79 -2.89 10.32
CA ILE A 185 17.45 -3.07 9.72
C ILE A 185 17.42 -4.32 8.85
N ALA A 186 18.46 -4.53 8.05
CA ALA A 186 18.57 -5.70 7.19
C ALA A 186 18.69 -7.02 7.99
N GLN A 187 19.38 -7.02 9.13
CA GLN A 187 19.45 -8.18 10.03
C GLN A 187 18.07 -8.55 10.62
N GLU A 188 17.22 -7.57 10.91
CA GLU A 188 15.85 -7.82 11.34
C GLU A 188 15.04 -8.55 10.28
N VAL A 189 15.26 -8.24 8.99
CA VAL A 189 14.62 -8.95 7.87
C VAL A 189 14.99 -10.43 7.87
N VAL A 190 16.26 -10.73 8.09
CA VAL A 190 16.76 -12.13 8.12
C VAL A 190 16.16 -12.90 9.30
N ARG A 191 16.12 -12.30 10.49
CA ARG A 191 15.48 -12.91 11.68
C ARG A 191 14.00 -13.19 11.44
N TYR A 192 13.28 -12.21 10.90
CA TYR A 192 11.86 -12.36 10.58
C TYR A 192 11.59 -13.50 9.58
N ARG A 193 12.50 -13.72 8.62
CA ARG A 193 12.42 -14.85 7.67
C ARG A 193 12.65 -16.19 8.34
N GLN A 194 13.60 -16.29 9.25
CA GLN A 194 13.89 -17.52 9.98
C GLN A 194 12.70 -17.92 10.88
N ASP A 195 12.03 -16.94 11.47
CA ASP A 195 10.81 -17.15 12.28
C ASP A 195 9.60 -17.59 11.43
N LEU A 196 9.57 -17.28 10.13
CA LEU A 196 8.51 -17.71 9.19
C LEU A 196 8.81 -19.09 8.55
N GLY A 197 10.08 -19.56 8.61
CA GLY A 197 10.56 -20.69 7.79
C GLY A 197 10.12 -22.07 8.25
N ASP A 198 9.56 -22.26 9.46
CA ASP A 198 9.19 -23.58 9.97
C ASP A 198 7.68 -23.90 9.98
N GLY A 199 6.83 -22.95 9.57
CA GLY A 199 5.37 -23.18 9.48
C GLY A 199 4.66 -23.54 10.81
N SER A 200 5.39 -23.55 11.92
CA SER A 200 4.90 -24.00 13.21
C SER A 200 4.36 -22.89 14.11
N SER A 201 4.46 -21.62 13.69
CA SER A 201 3.99 -20.49 14.48
C SER A 201 2.47 -20.52 14.67
N PRO A 202 1.96 -20.51 15.91
CA PRO A 202 0.52 -20.42 16.19
C PRO A 202 -0.18 -19.24 15.53
N ARG A 203 0.55 -18.13 15.26
CA ARG A 203 0.04 -16.92 14.59
C ARG A 203 -0.34 -17.16 13.12
N ILE A 204 0.29 -18.10 12.43
CA ILE A 204 -0.07 -18.47 11.05
C ILE A 204 -1.38 -19.25 11.02
N ARG A 205 -1.61 -20.17 11.96
CA ARG A 205 -2.88 -20.92 12.03
C ARG A 205 -4.09 -20.05 12.36
N ASP A 206 -3.92 -19.06 13.23
CA ASP A 206 -5.00 -18.12 13.58
C ASP A 206 -5.28 -17.13 12.44
N ARG A 207 -4.27 -16.76 11.65
CA ARG A 207 -4.41 -15.94 10.42
C ARG A 207 -5.17 -16.70 9.32
N PHE A 208 -4.88 -17.96 9.08
CA PHE A 208 -5.63 -18.78 8.13
C PHE A 208 -7.11 -18.94 8.55
N ARG A 209 -7.40 -19.00 9.84
CA ARG A 209 -8.79 -18.98 10.35
C ARG A 209 -9.47 -17.63 10.09
N ALA A 210 -8.79 -16.52 10.32
CA ALA A 210 -9.32 -15.17 10.03
C ALA A 210 -9.58 -15.00 8.53
N THR A 211 -8.65 -15.42 7.67
CA THR A 211 -8.80 -15.36 6.20
C THR A 211 -9.97 -16.22 5.72
N THR A 212 -10.20 -17.40 6.33
CA THR A 212 -11.32 -18.28 5.98
C THR A 212 -12.66 -17.68 6.42
N ALA A 213 -12.72 -17.05 7.61
CA ALA A 213 -13.93 -16.39 8.10
C ALA A 213 -14.32 -15.20 7.21
N ASN A 214 -13.34 -14.39 6.80
CA ASN A 214 -13.54 -13.25 5.90
C ASN A 214 -14.02 -13.71 4.52
N THR A 215 -13.51 -14.81 3.99
CA THR A 215 -13.95 -15.37 2.70
C THR A 215 -15.44 -15.73 2.74
N ILE A 216 -15.94 -16.31 3.83
CA ILE A 216 -17.36 -16.63 4.01
C ILE A 216 -18.23 -15.38 3.95
N GLU A 217 -17.86 -14.31 4.65
CA GLU A 217 -18.62 -13.06 4.66
C GLU A 217 -18.57 -12.35 3.30
N ILE A 218 -17.43 -12.38 2.61
CA ILE A 218 -17.28 -11.88 1.23
C ILE A 218 -18.21 -12.65 0.28
N ASP A 219 -18.22 -13.97 0.32
CA ASP A 219 -19.06 -14.80 -0.54
C ASP A 219 -20.56 -14.61 -0.24
N ARG A 220 -20.92 -14.44 1.04
CA ARG A 220 -22.29 -14.08 1.45
C ARG A 220 -22.71 -12.71 0.88
N ALA A 221 -21.83 -11.71 0.95
CA ALA A 221 -22.10 -10.37 0.37
C ALA A 221 -22.30 -10.46 -1.15
N LEU A 222 -21.40 -11.15 -1.86
CA LEU A 222 -21.51 -11.38 -3.30
C LEU A 222 -22.79 -12.14 -3.69
N HIS A 223 -23.19 -13.17 -2.91
CA HIS A 223 -24.44 -13.90 -3.12
C HIS A 223 -25.65 -12.98 -2.96
N ARG A 224 -25.68 -12.13 -1.92
CA ARG A 224 -26.78 -11.16 -1.70
C ARG A 224 -26.87 -10.17 -2.86
N ILE A 225 -25.76 -9.73 -3.42
CA ILE A 225 -25.72 -8.83 -4.58
C ILE A 225 -26.16 -9.57 -5.86
N ALA A 226 -25.51 -10.69 -6.18
CA ALA A 226 -25.68 -11.37 -7.47
C ALA A 226 -26.99 -12.15 -7.59
N LYS A 227 -27.41 -12.83 -6.50
CA LYS A 227 -28.58 -13.72 -6.50
C LYS A 227 -29.84 -13.11 -5.90
N GLN A 228 -29.69 -12.23 -4.92
CA GLN A 228 -30.84 -11.60 -4.24
C GLN A 228 -31.08 -10.15 -4.71
N GLY A 229 -30.27 -9.61 -5.61
CA GLY A 229 -30.44 -8.26 -6.15
C GLY A 229 -30.26 -7.14 -5.10
N LYS A 230 -29.63 -7.43 -3.95
CA LYS A 230 -29.42 -6.41 -2.91
C LYS A 230 -28.36 -5.40 -3.37
N ARG A 231 -28.64 -4.11 -3.20
CA ARG A 231 -27.75 -3.03 -3.65
C ARG A 231 -27.36 -2.06 -2.55
N LEU A 232 -28.05 -2.08 -1.42
CA LEU A 232 -27.82 -1.16 -0.31
C LEU A 232 -26.61 -1.59 0.51
N VAL A 233 -25.68 -0.67 0.73
CA VAL A 233 -24.52 -0.83 1.62
C VAL A 233 -24.64 0.18 2.76
N VAL A 234 -24.38 -0.26 3.98
CA VAL A 234 -24.36 0.60 5.16
C VAL A 234 -22.93 0.70 5.69
N ILE A 235 -22.46 1.91 5.97
CA ILE A 235 -21.15 2.13 6.59
C ILE A 235 -21.35 2.52 8.05
N THR A 236 -20.60 1.90 8.95
CA THR A 236 -20.53 2.25 10.36
C THR A 236 -19.14 2.69 10.75
N GLY A 237 -19.00 3.85 11.36
CA GLY A 237 -17.73 4.52 11.59
C GLY A 237 -17.30 5.41 10.41
N THR A 238 -16.05 5.84 10.41
CA THR A 238 -15.45 6.64 9.33
C THR A 238 -14.41 5.78 8.61
N PRO A 239 -14.63 5.41 7.34
CA PRO A 239 -13.67 4.69 6.53
C PRO A 239 -12.36 5.46 6.39
N ASP A 240 -11.28 4.74 6.25
CA ASP A 240 -9.93 5.30 6.09
C ASP A 240 -9.81 6.14 4.82
N ILE A 241 -10.48 5.76 3.74
CA ILE A 241 -10.54 6.53 2.49
C ILE A 241 -11.61 7.64 2.49
N GLY A 242 -12.38 7.77 3.58
CA GLY A 242 -13.48 8.72 3.70
C GLY A 242 -14.80 8.19 3.11
N LYS A 243 -15.93 8.62 3.70
CA LYS A 243 -17.27 8.15 3.29
C LYS A 243 -17.63 8.55 1.87
N SER A 244 -17.26 9.75 1.42
CA SER A 244 -17.56 10.24 0.06
C SER A 244 -16.88 9.40 -1.01
N ALA A 245 -15.56 9.19 -0.88
CA ALA A 245 -14.79 8.40 -1.83
C ALA A 245 -15.25 6.93 -1.85
N PHE A 246 -15.61 6.37 -0.69
CA PHE A 246 -16.17 5.03 -0.63
C PHE A 246 -17.55 4.94 -1.29
N GLY A 247 -18.40 5.97 -1.07
CA GLY A 247 -19.70 6.08 -1.70
C GLY A 247 -19.64 6.12 -3.23
N GLU A 248 -18.75 6.94 -3.79
CA GLU A 248 -18.51 7.00 -5.24
C GLU A 248 -18.02 5.64 -5.78
N THR A 249 -17.12 4.99 -5.07
CA THR A 249 -16.59 3.65 -5.45
C THR A 249 -17.69 2.59 -5.47
N LEU A 250 -18.66 2.64 -4.54
CA LEU A 250 -19.82 1.75 -4.53
C LEU A 250 -20.76 2.03 -5.71
N GLN A 251 -20.98 3.29 -6.06
CA GLN A 251 -21.81 3.68 -7.22
C GLN A 251 -21.24 3.15 -8.53
N ASP A 252 -19.92 3.10 -8.70
CA ASP A 252 -19.24 2.54 -9.88
C ASP A 252 -19.59 1.06 -10.14
N VAL A 253 -20.01 0.33 -9.11
CA VAL A 253 -20.45 -1.07 -9.20
C VAL A 253 -21.95 -1.24 -8.95
N ASN A 254 -22.73 -0.17 -9.12
CA ASN A 254 -24.17 -0.15 -8.94
C ASN A 254 -24.62 -0.59 -7.53
N LEU A 255 -23.86 -0.17 -6.51
CA LEU A 255 -24.22 -0.27 -5.10
C LEU A 255 -24.53 1.11 -4.54
N GLU A 256 -25.51 1.17 -3.63
CA GLU A 256 -26.00 2.41 -3.04
C GLU A 256 -25.58 2.48 -1.57
N TYR A 257 -24.87 3.54 -1.19
CA TYR A 257 -24.50 3.82 0.19
C TYR A 257 -25.60 4.58 0.92
N ARG A 258 -25.90 4.15 2.17
CA ARG A 258 -26.77 4.88 3.10
C ARG A 258 -26.23 4.87 4.53
N GLU A 259 -26.52 5.94 5.27
CA GLU A 259 -26.16 6.05 6.69
C GLU A 259 -27.23 5.45 7.64
N THR A 260 -28.37 5.04 7.11
CA THR A 260 -29.45 4.43 7.89
C THR A 260 -29.05 3.07 8.48
N PRO A 261 -29.73 2.60 9.55
CA PRO A 261 -29.50 1.24 10.05
C PRO A 261 -29.74 0.17 8.97
N PRO A 262 -29.02 -0.98 9.03
CA PRO A 262 -29.19 -2.04 8.06
C PRO A 262 -30.61 -2.65 8.10
N THR A 263 -31.08 -3.09 6.95
CA THR A 263 -32.38 -3.73 6.74
C THR A 263 -32.19 -5.08 6.03
N MET A 264 -33.26 -5.85 5.83
CA MET A 264 -33.21 -7.05 5.01
C MET A 264 -32.82 -6.77 3.55
N GLY A 265 -32.98 -5.53 3.09
CA GLY A 265 -32.52 -5.04 1.78
C GLY A 265 -31.03 -4.74 1.68
N THR A 266 -30.30 -4.71 2.79
CA THR A 266 -28.87 -4.41 2.83
C THR A 266 -28.05 -5.55 2.28
N ALA A 267 -27.14 -5.28 1.36
CA ALA A 267 -26.22 -6.27 0.79
C ALA A 267 -25.16 -6.66 1.84
N PHE A 268 -24.49 -5.69 2.43
CA PHE A 268 -23.53 -5.87 3.52
C PHE A 268 -23.34 -4.56 4.31
N VAL A 269 -22.72 -4.68 5.48
CA VAL A 269 -22.32 -3.54 6.32
C VAL A 269 -20.81 -3.45 6.32
N ILE A 270 -20.27 -2.25 6.14
CA ILE A 270 -18.84 -1.96 6.27
C ILE A 270 -18.58 -1.49 7.70
N GLN A 271 -17.77 -2.21 8.42
CA GLN A 271 -17.25 -1.80 9.73
C GLN A 271 -15.91 -1.08 9.52
N ALA A 272 -15.95 0.24 9.61
CA ALA A 272 -14.76 1.07 9.55
C ALA A 272 -13.87 0.89 10.80
N ASN A 273 -12.58 1.12 10.64
CA ASN A 273 -11.59 0.96 11.72
C ASN A 273 -11.75 1.99 12.85
N THR A 274 -12.38 3.14 12.56
CA THR A 274 -12.56 4.23 13.52
C THR A 274 -14.01 4.31 14.00
N SER A 275 -14.20 4.21 15.32
CA SER A 275 -15.48 4.45 16.03
C SER A 275 -16.73 3.79 15.37
N PRO A 276 -16.73 2.47 15.15
CA PRO A 276 -17.91 1.81 14.57
C PRO A 276 -19.13 1.93 15.49
N GLY A 277 -20.27 2.25 14.91
CA GLY A 277 -21.55 2.32 15.64
C GLY A 277 -22.05 0.93 15.99
N MET A 278 -21.90 0.52 17.25
CA MET A 278 -22.27 -0.81 17.74
C MET A 278 -23.74 -1.16 17.49
N SER A 279 -24.65 -0.19 17.47
CA SER A 279 -26.07 -0.41 17.17
C SER A 279 -26.30 -0.93 15.75
N LYS A 280 -25.59 -0.40 14.75
CA LYS A 280 -25.67 -0.87 13.36
C LYS A 280 -25.09 -2.27 13.20
N ILE A 281 -23.99 -2.57 13.89
CA ILE A 281 -23.35 -3.90 13.88
C ILE A 281 -24.29 -4.95 14.49
N ARG A 282 -24.88 -4.67 15.67
CA ARG A 282 -25.84 -5.55 16.31
C ARG A 282 -27.05 -5.81 15.41
N LYS A 283 -27.58 -4.75 14.78
CA LYS A 283 -28.71 -4.89 13.86
C LYS A 283 -28.36 -5.72 12.63
N ALA A 284 -27.16 -5.60 12.09
CA ALA A 284 -26.69 -6.43 10.98
C ALA A 284 -26.62 -7.91 11.39
N GLN A 285 -26.08 -8.21 12.59
CA GLN A 285 -26.02 -9.57 13.15
C GLN A 285 -27.43 -10.17 13.32
N GLU A 286 -28.38 -9.44 13.90
CA GLU A 286 -29.77 -9.86 14.05
C GLU A 286 -30.44 -10.22 12.71
N LEU A 287 -30.13 -9.46 11.66
CA LEU A 287 -30.69 -9.65 10.31
C LEU A 287 -29.89 -10.63 9.44
N GLY A 288 -28.81 -11.22 9.95
CA GLY A 288 -27.89 -12.07 9.17
C GLY A 288 -27.27 -11.36 7.97
N VAL A 289 -27.09 -10.03 8.06
CA VAL A 289 -26.41 -9.23 7.02
C VAL A 289 -24.91 -9.35 7.20
N PRO A 290 -24.12 -9.66 6.14
CA PRO A 290 -22.67 -9.75 6.21
C PRO A 290 -22.06 -8.45 6.75
N ILE A 291 -21.04 -8.57 7.61
CA ILE A 291 -20.26 -7.46 8.14
C ILE A 291 -18.84 -7.62 7.60
N LEU A 292 -18.39 -6.64 6.86
CA LEU A 292 -17.10 -6.65 6.19
C LEU A 292 -16.20 -5.56 6.78
N SER A 293 -14.90 -5.82 6.85
CA SER A 293 -13.90 -4.77 7.01
C SER A 293 -13.87 -3.86 5.77
N GLU A 294 -13.17 -2.74 5.82
CA GLU A 294 -12.95 -1.88 4.64
C GLU A 294 -12.24 -2.65 3.53
N SER A 295 -11.20 -3.41 3.87
CA SER A 295 -10.45 -4.24 2.91
C SER A 295 -11.32 -5.31 2.26
N ASP A 296 -12.15 -6.01 3.05
CA ASP A 296 -13.05 -7.05 2.52
C ASP A 296 -14.12 -6.46 1.59
N ALA A 297 -14.63 -5.26 1.92
CA ALA A 297 -15.57 -4.54 1.08
C ALA A 297 -14.95 -4.13 -0.26
N LEU A 298 -13.69 -3.69 -0.26
CA LEU A 298 -12.93 -3.41 -1.48
C LEU A 298 -12.74 -4.68 -2.32
N LEU A 299 -12.46 -5.84 -1.70
CA LEU A 299 -12.40 -7.13 -2.40
C LEU A 299 -13.74 -7.50 -3.06
N VAL A 300 -14.87 -7.24 -2.41
CA VAL A 300 -16.21 -7.45 -3.01
C VAL A 300 -16.38 -6.56 -4.25
N ILE A 301 -16.03 -5.27 -4.15
CA ILE A 301 -16.09 -4.30 -5.26
C ILE A 301 -15.21 -4.78 -6.43
N MET A 302 -13.97 -5.20 -6.16
CA MET A 302 -13.05 -5.71 -7.17
C MET A 302 -13.59 -6.96 -7.88
N LYS A 303 -14.17 -7.91 -7.12
CA LYS A 303 -14.79 -9.11 -7.70
C LYS A 303 -16.01 -8.77 -8.59
N ILE A 304 -16.71 -7.68 -8.30
CA ILE A 304 -17.81 -7.19 -9.16
C ILE A 304 -17.26 -6.54 -10.43
N LYS A 305 -16.22 -5.70 -10.33
CA LYS A 305 -15.58 -5.02 -11.48
C LYS A 305 -14.88 -6.00 -12.43
N GLY A 306 -14.39 -7.14 -11.94
CA GLY A 306 -13.69 -8.17 -12.72
C GLY A 306 -14.61 -9.21 -13.38
N ARG A 307 -15.93 -9.04 -13.26
CA ARG A 307 -16.95 -9.83 -13.96
C ARG A 307 -17.46 -9.06 -15.16
#